data_040683e4223f7a18dc0b654d1e7827d2
#
_entry.id   040683e4223f7a18dc0b654d1e7827d2
#
_cell.length_a   1.000
_cell.length_b   1.000
_cell.length_c   1.000
_cell.angle_alpha   90.00
_cell.angle_beta   90.00
_cell.angle_gamma   90.00
#
_symmetry.space_group_name_H-M   'P 1'
#
loop_
_entity.id
_entity.type
_entity.pdbx_description
1 polymer ?
#
loop_
_entity_poly.entity_id
_entity_poly.type
_entity_poly.pdbx_seq_one_letter_code
_entity_poly.pdbx_strand_id
1 'polypeptide(L)'
;MFKNQIGKHSSKVKNVVERGAVKKFAEAIGDLHPIYFDEDTGRLSRYKNNIAPPTFPRVFDYGAIEGLNLPDKGLIHGEQTFHYVRPLFVGEEVYCYSIVKKYFEKKGNFGQMGFLVLESFGEDSKGTTIFSSTSTIVISEAVRKVLTR
;
A
#
# COMPACT_ATOMS: atom_id res chain seq x y z
N MET A 1 -20.01 8.04 -7.36
CA MET A 1 -18.88 9.01 -7.34
C MET A 1 -17.68 8.50 -8.13
N PHE A 2 -17.07 7.38 -7.77
CA PHE A 2 -15.89 6.84 -8.46
C PHE A 2 -16.15 5.61 -9.33
N LYS A 3 -17.38 5.35 -9.72
CA LYS A 3 -17.74 4.17 -10.53
C LYS A 3 -17.07 4.16 -11.90
N ASN A 4 -16.88 5.34 -12.48
CA ASN A 4 -16.19 5.49 -13.77
C ASN A 4 -14.67 5.32 -13.68
N GLN A 5 -14.12 5.22 -12.46
CA GLN A 5 -12.70 5.00 -12.22
C GLN A 5 -12.35 3.51 -12.10
N ILE A 6 -13.33 2.64 -11.95
CA ILE A 6 -13.10 1.20 -11.75
C ILE A 6 -12.31 0.64 -12.93
N GLY A 7 -11.24 -0.09 -12.64
CA GLY A 7 -10.33 -0.68 -13.61
C GLY A 7 -9.18 0.22 -14.05
N LYS A 8 -9.22 1.52 -13.72
CA LYS A 8 -8.09 2.41 -14.00
C LYS A 8 -6.92 2.10 -13.07
N HIS A 9 -5.72 2.23 -13.59
CA HIS A 9 -4.50 1.95 -12.84
C HIS A 9 -3.47 3.06 -13.00
N SER A 10 -2.56 3.15 -12.06
CA SER A 10 -1.40 4.03 -12.15
C SER A 10 -0.30 3.40 -13.00
N SER A 11 0.65 4.21 -13.46
CA SER A 11 1.89 3.72 -14.05
C SER A 11 2.80 3.18 -12.95
N LYS A 12 3.61 2.18 -13.28
CA LYS A 12 4.54 1.59 -12.33
C LYS A 12 5.60 2.60 -11.89
N VAL A 13 5.86 2.63 -10.59
CA VAL A 13 6.90 3.47 -9.97
C VAL A 13 7.97 2.56 -9.36
N LYS A 14 9.23 2.84 -9.69
CA LYS A 14 10.35 2.13 -9.08
C LYS A 14 10.57 2.63 -7.66
N ASN A 15 10.54 1.70 -6.71
CA ASN A 15 10.91 1.91 -5.32
C ASN A 15 12.14 1.07 -5.00
N VAL A 16 12.88 1.49 -3.99
CA VAL A 16 14.00 0.72 -3.45
C VAL A 16 13.71 0.41 -1.98
N VAL A 17 13.93 -0.82 -1.57
CA VAL A 17 13.81 -1.23 -0.16
C VAL A 17 15.08 -0.75 0.56
N GLU A 18 15.07 0.49 0.99
CA GLU A 18 16.24 1.14 1.60
C GLU A 18 16.45 0.65 3.04
N ARG A 19 17.69 0.30 3.37
CA ARG A 19 18.07 -0.20 4.70
C ARG A 19 17.67 0.75 5.83
N GLY A 20 17.95 2.04 5.68
CA GLY A 20 17.61 3.05 6.67
C GLY A 20 16.12 3.23 6.85
N ALA A 21 15.36 3.16 5.77
CA ALA A 21 13.90 3.25 5.80
C ALA A 21 13.29 2.04 6.50
N VAL A 22 13.78 0.84 6.24
CA VAL A 22 13.33 -0.40 6.92
C VAL A 22 13.57 -0.30 8.42
N LYS A 23 14.76 0.15 8.82
CA LYS A 23 15.10 0.31 10.25
C LYS A 23 14.16 1.31 10.94
N LYS A 24 13.95 2.47 10.33
CA LYS A 24 13.05 3.49 10.89
C LYS A 24 11.61 3.00 10.97
N PHE A 25 11.16 2.26 9.98
CA PHE A 25 9.82 1.70 9.97
C PHE A 25 9.65 0.65 11.08
N ALA A 26 10.62 -0.25 11.25
CA ALA A 26 10.61 -1.24 12.32
C ALA A 26 10.57 -0.58 13.70
N GLU A 27 11.35 0.47 13.91
CA GLU A 27 11.33 1.26 15.14
C GLU A 27 9.96 1.90 15.36
N ALA A 28 9.36 2.47 14.32
CA ALA A 28 8.07 3.17 14.39
C ALA A 28 6.92 2.23 14.75
N ILE A 29 6.93 0.98 14.27
CA ILE A 29 5.90 -0.02 14.60
C ILE A 29 6.22 -0.81 15.89
N GLY A 30 7.37 -0.55 16.51
CA GLY A 30 7.79 -1.23 17.73
C GLY A 30 8.27 -2.67 17.54
N ASP A 31 8.59 -3.07 16.33
CA ASP A 31 9.10 -4.40 16.01
C ASP A 31 10.60 -4.34 15.71
N LEU A 32 11.42 -4.55 16.75
CA LEU A 32 12.87 -4.46 16.67
C LEU A 32 13.54 -5.81 16.40
N HIS A 33 12.86 -6.72 15.71
CA HIS A 33 13.46 -8.00 15.37
C HIS A 33 14.73 -7.80 14.53
N PRO A 34 15.86 -8.42 14.89
CA PRO A 34 17.14 -8.18 14.22
C PRO A 34 17.18 -8.57 12.75
N ILE A 35 16.24 -9.40 12.26
CA ILE A 35 16.16 -9.76 10.84
C ILE A 35 15.95 -8.52 9.93
N TYR A 36 15.42 -7.43 10.46
CA TYR A 36 15.16 -6.22 9.68
C TYR A 36 16.37 -5.32 9.53
N PHE A 37 17.35 -5.39 10.43
CA PHE A 37 18.45 -4.40 10.44
C PHE A 37 19.84 -4.97 10.77
N ASP A 38 19.95 -6.14 11.41
CA ASP A 38 21.24 -6.75 11.71
C ASP A 38 21.74 -7.61 10.55
N GLU A 39 22.84 -7.19 9.95
CA GLU A 39 23.37 -7.87 8.74
C GLU A 39 23.76 -9.32 8.98
N ASP A 40 24.33 -9.64 10.14
CA ASP A 40 24.72 -11.01 10.48
C ASP A 40 23.49 -11.90 10.62
N THR A 41 22.45 -11.40 11.32
CA THR A 41 21.17 -12.12 11.44
C THR A 41 20.55 -12.36 10.06
N GLY A 42 20.57 -11.36 9.19
CA GLY A 42 20.06 -11.49 7.82
C GLY A 42 20.82 -12.54 7.02
N ARG A 43 22.14 -12.48 7.03
CA ARG A 43 23.01 -13.41 6.30
C ARG A 43 22.85 -14.86 6.76
N LEU A 44 22.67 -15.07 8.06
CA LEU A 44 22.52 -16.40 8.66
C LEU A 44 21.09 -16.93 8.59
N SER A 45 20.13 -16.10 8.19
CA SER A 45 18.72 -16.50 8.02
C SER A 45 18.54 -17.37 6.77
N ARG A 46 17.37 -18.03 6.70
CA ARG A 46 16.99 -18.76 5.48
C ARG A 46 16.89 -17.88 4.24
N TYR A 47 16.74 -16.57 4.41
CA TYR A 47 16.63 -15.61 3.31
C TYR A 47 18.00 -15.12 2.81
N LYS A 48 19.06 -15.35 3.56
CA LYS A 48 20.43 -14.89 3.27
C LYS A 48 20.55 -13.37 3.15
N ASN A 49 19.57 -12.63 3.64
CA ASN A 49 19.51 -11.17 3.62
C ASN A 49 18.56 -10.67 4.72
N ASN A 50 18.64 -9.37 5.01
CA ASN A 50 17.61 -8.72 5.79
C ASN A 50 16.34 -8.57 4.95
N ILE A 51 15.19 -8.60 5.62
CA ILE A 51 13.88 -8.44 5.00
C ILE A 51 13.20 -7.22 5.59
N ALA A 52 12.20 -6.70 4.89
CA ALA A 52 11.36 -5.63 5.41
C ALA A 52 10.19 -6.20 6.22
N PRO A 53 9.69 -5.45 7.22
CA PRO A 53 8.46 -5.83 7.92
C PRO A 53 7.28 -6.00 6.96
N PRO A 54 6.31 -6.90 7.26
CA PRO A 54 5.20 -7.20 6.35
C PRO A 54 4.34 -6.00 5.94
N THR A 55 4.26 -4.97 6.76
CA THR A 55 3.48 -3.76 6.46
C THR A 55 4.31 -2.64 5.84
N PHE A 56 5.61 -2.86 5.62
CA PHE A 56 6.52 -1.89 5.02
C PHE A 56 6.03 -1.33 3.67
N PRO A 57 5.32 -2.09 2.81
CA PRO A 57 4.82 -1.56 1.54
C PRO A 57 3.89 -0.34 1.66
N ARG A 58 3.41 -0.02 2.84
CA ARG A 58 2.65 1.23 3.09
C ARG A 58 3.46 2.49 2.78
N VAL A 59 4.78 2.43 2.80
CA VAL A 59 5.64 3.60 2.54
C VAL A 59 6.03 3.75 1.06
N PHE A 60 5.69 2.78 0.21
CA PHE A 60 6.02 2.84 -1.21
C PHE A 60 5.17 3.87 -1.96
N ASP A 61 5.75 4.39 -3.03
CA ASP A 61 5.06 5.20 -4.02
C ASP A 61 4.44 4.28 -5.08
N TYR A 62 3.14 4.37 -5.23
CA TYR A 62 2.38 3.56 -6.20
C TYR A 62 1.96 4.36 -7.43
N GLY A 63 2.36 5.63 -7.52
CA GLY A 63 1.95 6.52 -8.58
C GLY A 63 0.52 7.03 -8.42
N ALA A 64 0.12 7.87 -9.34
CA ALA A 64 -1.21 8.48 -9.34
C ALA A 64 -2.09 7.84 -10.41
N ILE A 65 -3.35 7.58 -10.07
CA ILE A 65 -4.36 7.11 -11.02
C ILE A 65 -5.03 8.34 -11.61
N GLU A 66 -4.95 8.49 -12.92
CA GLU A 66 -5.53 9.63 -13.62
C GLU A 66 -7.03 9.74 -13.38
N GLY A 67 -7.48 10.94 -12.98
CA GLY A 67 -8.87 11.22 -12.69
C GLY A 67 -9.34 10.80 -11.30
N LEU A 68 -8.51 10.12 -10.51
CA LEU A 68 -8.81 9.77 -9.14
C LEU A 68 -8.27 10.86 -8.20
N ASN A 69 -9.10 11.85 -7.92
CA ASN A 69 -8.74 12.97 -7.05
C ASN A 69 -9.39 12.78 -5.68
N LEU A 70 -8.56 12.40 -4.71
CA LEU A 70 -8.98 12.25 -3.33
C LEU A 70 -8.51 13.46 -2.51
N PRO A 71 -9.29 13.91 -1.52
CA PRO A 71 -8.85 14.98 -0.64
C PRO A 71 -7.73 14.50 0.30
N ASP A 72 -6.90 15.43 0.72
CA ASP A 72 -5.79 15.14 1.64
C ASP A 72 -6.26 14.83 3.06
N LYS A 73 -7.49 15.24 3.40
CA LYS A 73 -8.05 15.12 4.75
C LYS A 73 -9.47 14.58 4.72
N GLY A 74 -9.88 13.96 5.83
CA GLY A 74 -11.23 13.48 6.02
C GLY A 74 -11.50 12.08 5.48
N LEU A 75 -10.50 11.43 4.93
CA LEU A 75 -10.59 10.02 4.53
C LEU A 75 -10.26 9.11 5.72
N ILE A 76 -10.96 7.99 5.80
CA ILE A 76 -10.76 7.01 6.85
C ILE A 76 -10.15 5.76 6.22
N HIS A 77 -9.04 5.30 6.79
CA HIS A 77 -8.46 4.02 6.39
C HIS A 77 -9.25 2.89 7.06
N GLY A 78 -10.07 2.19 6.29
CA GLY A 78 -10.98 1.18 6.81
C GLY A 78 -10.36 -0.20 6.97
N GLU A 79 -9.59 -0.62 5.98
CA GLU A 79 -9.02 -1.96 5.94
C GLU A 79 -7.77 -1.98 5.07
N GLN A 80 -6.82 -2.85 5.45
CA GLN A 80 -5.61 -3.10 4.67
C GLN A 80 -5.25 -4.59 4.77
N THR A 81 -5.04 -5.25 3.63
CA THR A 81 -4.56 -6.63 3.58
C THR A 81 -3.29 -6.70 2.75
N PHE A 82 -2.43 -7.65 3.06
CA PHE A 82 -1.20 -7.93 2.30
C PHE A 82 -1.14 -9.42 1.98
N HIS A 83 -0.80 -9.74 0.74
CA HIS A 83 -0.54 -11.10 0.29
C HIS A 83 0.87 -11.16 -0.30
N TYR A 84 1.72 -12.00 0.27
CA TYR A 84 3.10 -12.13 -0.13
C TYR A 84 3.37 -13.44 -0.85
N VAL A 85 4.05 -13.36 -1.98
CA VAL A 85 4.69 -14.52 -2.61
C VAL A 85 6.01 -14.83 -1.92
N ARG A 86 6.75 -13.79 -1.54
CA ARG A 86 7.98 -13.84 -0.76
C ARG A 86 8.17 -12.53 0.02
N PRO A 87 9.07 -12.50 1.03
CA PRO A 87 9.42 -11.24 1.69
C PRO A 87 10.08 -10.25 0.74
N LEU A 88 10.06 -8.99 1.12
CA LEU A 88 10.85 -7.93 0.49
C LEU A 88 12.27 -7.97 1.06
N PHE A 89 13.26 -7.99 0.20
CA PHE A 89 14.65 -7.99 0.60
C PHE A 89 15.20 -6.56 0.64
N VAL A 90 15.96 -6.25 1.69
CA VAL A 90 16.64 -4.96 1.79
C VAL A 90 17.59 -4.80 0.60
N GLY A 91 17.50 -3.65 -0.05
CA GLY A 91 18.32 -3.28 -1.20
C GLY A 91 17.69 -3.57 -2.56
N GLU A 92 16.56 -4.32 -2.62
CA GLU A 92 15.95 -4.65 -3.92
C GLU A 92 15.12 -3.49 -4.49
N GLU A 93 14.98 -3.49 -5.80
CA GLU A 93 14.08 -2.62 -6.52
C GLU A 93 12.70 -3.26 -6.62
N VAL A 94 11.65 -2.48 -6.34
CA VAL A 94 10.25 -2.94 -6.40
C VAL A 94 9.45 -1.95 -7.24
N TYR A 95 8.77 -2.47 -8.25
CA TYR A 95 7.94 -1.68 -9.15
C TYR A 95 6.49 -1.78 -8.69
N CYS A 96 5.93 -0.65 -8.29
CA CYS A 96 4.62 -0.59 -7.63
C CYS A 96 3.60 0.18 -8.46
N TYR A 97 2.36 -0.29 -8.44
CA TYR A 97 1.22 0.39 -9.02
C TYR A 97 -0.06 0.01 -8.30
N SER A 98 -1.12 0.78 -8.53
CA SER A 98 -2.45 0.53 -7.94
C SER A 98 -3.54 0.54 -9.00
N ILE A 99 -4.61 -0.21 -8.74
CA ILE A 99 -5.80 -0.29 -9.57
C ILE A 99 -7.01 0.05 -8.70
N VAL A 100 -7.97 0.78 -9.26
CA VAL A 100 -9.29 0.94 -8.63
C VAL A 100 -10.06 -0.36 -8.83
N LYS A 101 -10.25 -1.12 -7.77
CA LYS A 101 -10.89 -2.42 -7.81
C LYS A 101 -12.40 -2.32 -7.80
N LYS A 102 -12.96 -1.52 -6.89
CA LYS A 102 -14.39 -1.28 -6.80
C LYS A 102 -14.70 -0.03 -5.99
N TYR A 103 -15.91 0.44 -6.16
CA TYR A 103 -16.50 1.50 -5.36
C TYR A 103 -17.95 1.13 -5.05
N PHE A 104 -18.37 1.28 -3.80
CA PHE A 104 -19.76 1.08 -3.39
C PHE A 104 -20.14 2.04 -2.28
N GLU A 105 -21.42 2.19 -2.06
CA GLU A 105 -21.96 3.07 -1.03
C GLU A 105 -22.86 2.29 -0.09
N LYS A 106 -22.83 2.65 1.18
CA LYS A 106 -23.71 2.08 2.21
C LYS A 106 -24.23 3.19 3.10
N LYS A 107 -25.51 3.12 3.46
CA LYS A 107 -26.12 3.99 4.46
C LYS A 107 -25.85 3.41 5.85
N GLY A 108 -25.27 4.22 6.73
CA GLY A 108 -25.00 3.88 8.12
C GLY A 108 -25.59 4.92 9.06
N ASN A 109 -25.24 4.83 10.34
CA ASN A 109 -25.69 5.77 11.38
C ASN A 109 -25.25 7.21 11.13
N PHE A 110 -24.18 7.40 10.36
CA PHE A 110 -23.61 8.72 10.04
C PHE A 110 -23.88 9.15 8.60
N GLY A 111 -24.94 8.62 7.97
CA GLY A 111 -25.34 8.96 6.60
C GLY A 111 -24.80 8.00 5.55
N GLN A 112 -24.77 8.46 4.30
CA GLN A 112 -24.33 7.68 3.15
C GLN A 112 -22.81 7.74 3.04
N MET A 113 -22.15 6.60 3.25
CA MET A 113 -20.70 6.48 3.15
C MET A 113 -20.27 5.81 1.84
N GLY A 114 -19.20 6.31 1.25
CA GLY A 114 -18.54 5.69 0.11
C GLY A 114 -17.39 4.80 0.56
N PHE A 115 -17.20 3.68 -0.16
CA PHE A 115 -16.11 2.73 0.09
C PHE A 115 -15.35 2.54 -1.22
N LEU A 116 -14.13 3.07 -1.25
CA LEU A 116 -13.23 2.94 -2.39
C LEU A 116 -12.22 1.84 -2.09
N VAL A 117 -12.19 0.81 -2.92
CA VAL A 117 -11.26 -0.31 -2.76
C VAL A 117 -10.17 -0.21 -3.83
N LEU A 118 -8.93 -0.08 -3.37
CA LEU A 118 -7.74 -0.08 -4.22
C LEU A 118 -6.99 -1.40 -4.04
N GLU A 119 -6.52 -1.95 -5.15
CA GLU A 119 -5.59 -3.08 -5.14
C GLU A 119 -4.24 -2.59 -5.64
N SER A 120 -3.19 -2.91 -4.89
CA SER A 120 -1.83 -2.47 -5.18
C SER A 120 -0.93 -3.68 -5.37
N PHE A 121 0.10 -3.52 -6.20
CA PHE A 121 1.03 -4.60 -6.53
C PHE A 121 2.46 -4.10 -6.43
N GLY A 122 3.35 -4.99 -5.98
CA GLY A 122 4.78 -4.81 -6.07
C GLY A 122 5.40 -5.94 -6.87
N GLU A 123 6.14 -5.59 -7.89
CA GLU A 123 6.78 -6.54 -8.81
C GLU A 123 8.30 -6.36 -8.80
N ASP A 124 9.02 -7.42 -9.12
CA ASP A 124 10.46 -7.32 -9.37
C ASP A 124 10.76 -6.71 -10.75
N SER A 125 12.03 -6.54 -11.09
CA SER A 125 12.45 -5.97 -12.37
C SER A 125 12.04 -6.80 -13.59
N LYS A 126 11.65 -8.04 -13.40
CA LYS A 126 11.18 -8.95 -14.46
C LYS A 126 9.66 -8.99 -14.59
N GLY A 127 8.94 -8.23 -13.76
CA GLY A 127 7.48 -8.20 -13.74
C GLY A 127 6.84 -9.32 -12.93
N THR A 128 7.62 -10.05 -12.12
CA THR A 128 7.07 -11.09 -11.24
C THR A 128 6.54 -10.46 -9.96
N THR A 129 5.30 -10.78 -9.60
CA THR A 129 4.67 -10.25 -8.39
C THR A 129 5.37 -10.74 -7.14
N ILE A 130 5.75 -9.80 -6.26
CA ILE A 130 6.30 -10.08 -4.93
C ILE A 130 5.17 -10.06 -3.90
N PHE A 131 4.32 -9.06 -3.96
CA PHE A 131 3.17 -8.91 -3.08
C PHE A 131 2.02 -8.22 -3.78
N SER A 132 0.83 -8.41 -3.23
CA SER A 132 -0.35 -7.60 -3.52
C SER A 132 -0.95 -7.10 -2.22
N SER A 133 -1.71 -6.02 -2.32
CA SER A 133 -2.32 -5.38 -1.16
C SER A 133 -3.68 -4.84 -1.56
N THR A 134 -4.66 -4.96 -0.67
CA THR A 134 -5.99 -4.37 -0.86
C THR A 134 -6.23 -3.40 0.27
N SER A 135 -6.62 -2.17 -0.07
CA SER A 135 -7.00 -1.15 0.91
C SER A 135 -8.41 -0.65 0.64
N THR A 136 -9.14 -0.42 1.72
CA THR A 136 -10.47 0.19 1.66
C THR A 136 -10.42 1.56 2.30
N ILE A 137 -10.76 2.58 1.53
CA ILE A 137 -10.84 3.96 1.98
C ILE A 137 -12.31 4.29 2.18
N VAL A 138 -12.66 4.75 3.38
CA VAL A 138 -14.02 5.15 3.72
C VAL A 138 -14.16 6.67 3.54
N ILE A 139 -15.13 7.06 2.74
CA ILE A 139 -15.43 8.47 2.44
C ILE A 139 -16.76 8.80 3.11
N SER A 140 -16.71 9.65 4.15
CA SER A 140 -17.91 10.06 4.88
C SER A 140 -18.84 10.90 4.01
N GLU A 141 -20.10 11.01 4.42
CA GLU A 141 -21.09 11.84 3.72
C GLU A 141 -20.63 13.29 3.60
N ALA A 142 -20.04 13.84 4.66
CA ALA A 142 -19.53 15.22 4.66
C ALA A 142 -18.44 15.43 3.60
N VAL A 143 -17.50 14.48 3.49
CA VAL A 143 -16.42 14.53 2.49
C VAL A 143 -16.99 14.34 1.08
N ARG A 144 -17.94 13.42 0.90
CA ARG A 144 -18.61 13.21 -0.39
C ARG A 144 -19.29 14.49 -0.89
N LYS A 145 -19.98 15.20 -0.02
CA LYS A 145 -20.65 16.47 -0.36
C LYS A 145 -19.68 17.54 -0.86
N VAL A 146 -18.46 17.57 -0.31
CA VAL A 146 -17.41 18.50 -0.77
C VAL A 146 -16.89 18.08 -2.16
N LEU A 147 -16.70 16.78 -2.40
CA LEU A 147 -16.17 16.27 -3.67
C LEU A 147 -17.16 16.38 -4.83
N THR A 148 -18.46 16.49 -4.55
CA THR A 148 -19.51 16.57 -5.57
C THR A 148 -19.94 18.02 -5.88
N ARG A 149 -19.35 19.00 -5.25
CA ARG A 149 -19.53 20.43 -5.56
C ARG A 149 -18.54 20.87 -6.62
#